data_7fe5a7a07ea73aadbcf12d367ea1fa8a
#
_entry.id   7fe5a7a07ea73aadbcf12d367ea1fa8a
#
_cell.length_a   1.000
_cell.length_b   1.000
_cell.length_c   1.000
_cell.angle_alpha   90.00
_cell.angle_beta   90.00
_cell.angle_gamma   90.00
#
_symmetry.space_group_name_H-M   'P 1'
#
loop_
_entity.id
_entity.type
_entity.pdbx_description
1 polymer ?
#
loop_
_entity_poly.entity_id
_entity_poly.type
_entity_poly.pdbx_seq_one_letter_code
_entity_poly.pdbx_strand_id
1 'polypeptide(L)'
;LQYLTQEEPKITVKPLKTKYPQGAERQVIYVTTGRKIYSKMLPADAGCVVDNVQTVLAVYDAVCKCTPSMTRVMTLTGDAMAQPQNYKVRFGMSHAELLEEAGGLVEEGAEKIISGGPMMGFGIFDLNVPTTKTSSALLCLTHDDVADSQPSACINCGRCVEVCPGRVVPKLL
;
A
#
# COMPACT_ATOMS: atom_id res chain seq x y z
N LEU A 1 -18.76 -9.22 0.66
CA LEU A 1 -19.08 -8.30 1.76
C LEU A 1 -20.55 -7.90 1.73
N GLN A 2 -21.10 -7.38 0.64
CA GLN A 2 -22.52 -7.00 0.57
C GLN A 2 -23.47 -8.08 1.06
N TYR A 3 -23.26 -9.33 0.66
CA TYR A 3 -24.08 -10.47 1.12
C TYR A 3 -23.96 -10.69 2.63
N LEU A 4 -22.75 -10.61 3.19
CA LEU A 4 -22.50 -10.85 4.60
C LEU A 4 -22.99 -9.73 5.53
N THR A 5 -23.28 -8.55 4.99
CA THR A 5 -23.67 -7.37 5.78
C THR A 5 -25.13 -6.96 5.56
N GLN A 6 -25.91 -7.75 4.81
CA GLN A 6 -27.31 -7.43 4.47
C GLN A 6 -28.21 -7.23 5.69
N GLU A 7 -27.95 -7.95 6.77
CA GLU A 7 -28.77 -7.91 8.00
C GLU A 7 -28.23 -6.91 9.05
N GLU A 8 -27.08 -6.25 8.77
CA GLU A 8 -26.46 -5.32 9.72
C GLU A 8 -26.65 -3.85 9.26
N PRO A 9 -27.65 -3.13 9.81
CA PRO A 9 -28.01 -1.79 9.32
C PRO A 9 -26.94 -0.72 9.56
N LYS A 10 -25.96 -1.00 10.44
CA LYS A 10 -24.85 -0.07 10.72
C LYS A 10 -23.69 -0.19 9.72
N ILE A 11 -23.70 -1.22 8.87
CA ILE A 11 -22.64 -1.47 7.90
C ILE A 11 -23.13 -1.13 6.50
N THR A 12 -22.46 -0.21 5.83
CA THR A 12 -22.71 0.12 4.44
C THR A 12 -21.51 -0.23 3.58
N VAL A 13 -21.73 -1.06 2.55
CA VAL A 13 -20.71 -1.43 1.57
C VAL A 13 -20.85 -0.54 0.34
N LYS A 14 -19.83 0.25 0.02
CA LYS A 14 -19.80 1.10 -1.17
C LYS A 14 -18.72 0.60 -2.15
N PRO A 15 -19.08 -0.11 -3.22
CA PRO A 15 -18.14 -0.48 -4.27
C PRO A 15 -17.68 0.78 -5.02
N LEU A 16 -16.37 0.94 -5.16
CA LEU A 16 -15.77 2.06 -5.87
C LEU A 16 -15.02 1.56 -7.11
N LYS A 17 -14.89 2.43 -8.12
CA LYS A 17 -14.07 2.10 -9.30
C LYS A 17 -12.61 1.99 -8.91
N THR A 18 -11.92 0.99 -9.45
CA THR A 18 -10.47 0.86 -9.30
C THR A 18 -9.78 2.00 -10.02
N LYS A 19 -9.28 2.97 -9.27
CA LYS A 19 -8.59 4.15 -9.78
C LYS A 19 -7.62 4.70 -8.72
N TYR A 20 -6.38 4.96 -9.09
CA TYR A 20 -5.45 5.68 -8.23
C TYR A 20 -5.81 7.19 -8.20
N PRO A 21 -5.77 7.88 -7.05
CA PRO A 21 -5.49 7.42 -5.68
C PRO A 21 -6.76 7.17 -4.84
N GLN A 22 -7.70 6.38 -5.31
CA GLN A 22 -9.01 6.13 -4.67
C GLN A 22 -8.90 5.65 -3.21
N GLY A 23 -7.80 4.95 -2.86
CA GLY A 23 -7.52 4.49 -1.50
C GLY A 23 -6.93 5.56 -0.56
N ALA A 24 -6.62 6.75 -1.06
CA ALA A 24 -6.13 7.83 -0.21
C ALA A 24 -7.21 8.27 0.78
N GLU A 25 -6.83 8.47 2.05
CA GLU A 25 -7.72 8.72 3.17
C GLU A 25 -8.77 9.81 2.88
N ARG A 26 -8.34 10.97 2.38
CA ARG A 26 -9.23 12.10 2.04
C ARG A 26 -10.19 11.76 0.91
N GLN A 27 -9.75 10.98 -0.08
CA GLN A 27 -10.58 10.54 -1.19
C GLN A 27 -11.65 9.55 -0.71
N VAL A 28 -11.27 8.59 0.13
CA VAL A 28 -12.20 7.63 0.73
C VAL A 28 -13.29 8.36 1.51
N ILE A 29 -12.95 9.33 2.35
CA ILE A 29 -13.92 10.12 3.11
C ILE A 29 -14.86 10.87 2.18
N TYR A 30 -14.32 11.57 1.18
CA TYR A 30 -15.14 12.33 0.23
C TYR A 30 -16.13 11.44 -0.53
N VAL A 31 -15.67 10.34 -1.08
CA VAL A 31 -16.51 9.44 -1.90
C VAL A 31 -17.55 8.71 -1.06
N THR A 32 -17.23 8.40 0.20
CA THR A 32 -18.16 7.65 1.07
C THR A 32 -19.16 8.55 1.79
N THR A 33 -18.77 9.77 2.19
CA THR A 33 -19.57 10.65 3.04
C THR A 33 -19.98 11.96 2.37
N GLY A 34 -19.34 12.36 1.26
CA GLY A 34 -19.49 13.69 0.64
C GLY A 34 -18.76 14.81 1.37
N ARG A 35 -18.12 14.53 2.52
CA ARG A 35 -17.42 15.52 3.32
C ARG A 35 -16.05 15.83 2.73
N LYS A 36 -15.66 17.11 2.70
CA LYS A 36 -14.37 17.55 2.18
C LYS A 36 -13.41 17.85 3.34
N ILE A 37 -12.17 17.38 3.20
CA ILE A 37 -11.08 17.66 4.13
C ILE A 37 -10.08 18.58 3.45
N TYR A 38 -9.91 19.76 4.00
CA TYR A 38 -8.97 20.77 3.50
C TYR A 38 -7.56 20.58 4.08
N SER A 39 -6.60 21.35 3.58
CA SER A 39 -5.16 21.14 3.79
C SER A 39 -4.73 21.02 5.28
N LYS A 40 -5.37 21.72 6.20
CA LYS A 40 -5.02 21.71 7.63
C LYS A 40 -5.97 20.87 8.50
N MET A 41 -6.97 20.22 7.89
CA MET A 41 -7.96 19.41 8.60
C MET A 41 -7.49 17.95 8.69
N LEU A 42 -7.85 17.31 9.79
CA LEU A 42 -7.72 15.88 10.01
C LEU A 42 -9.05 15.17 9.68
N PRO A 43 -9.05 13.86 9.41
CA PRO A 43 -10.26 13.06 9.27
C PRO A 43 -11.24 13.20 10.43
N ALA A 44 -10.71 13.28 11.65
CA ALA A 44 -11.49 13.48 12.87
C ALA A 44 -12.31 14.77 12.85
N ASP A 45 -11.82 15.87 12.26
CA ASP A 45 -12.54 17.13 12.12
C ASP A 45 -13.77 16.99 11.21
N ALA A 46 -13.74 16.02 10.32
CA ALA A 46 -14.88 15.63 9.49
C ALA A 46 -15.73 14.52 10.15
N GLY A 47 -15.45 14.15 11.40
CA GLY A 47 -16.13 13.08 12.12
C GLY A 47 -15.92 11.69 11.49
N CYS A 48 -14.73 11.46 10.93
CA CYS A 48 -14.38 10.21 10.25
C CYS A 48 -13.09 9.61 10.81
N VAL A 49 -13.02 8.28 10.80
CA VAL A 49 -11.80 7.51 11.02
C VAL A 49 -11.64 6.60 9.80
N VAL A 50 -10.45 6.53 9.24
CA VAL A 50 -10.14 5.67 8.09
C VAL A 50 -9.05 4.69 8.49
N ASP A 51 -9.38 3.42 8.42
CA ASP A 51 -8.47 2.34 8.78
C ASP A 51 -8.36 1.29 7.69
N ASN A 52 -7.20 0.66 7.61
CA ASN A 52 -7.00 -0.52 6.81
C ASN A 52 -7.75 -1.71 7.44
N VAL A 53 -8.31 -2.60 6.62
CA VAL A 53 -9.05 -3.78 7.08
C VAL A 53 -8.24 -4.67 8.05
N GLN A 54 -6.93 -4.78 7.87
CA GLN A 54 -6.08 -5.54 8.81
C GLN A 54 -5.96 -4.85 10.16
N THR A 55 -5.99 -3.50 10.20
CA THR A 55 -6.01 -2.72 11.44
C THR A 55 -7.32 -3.00 12.20
N VAL A 56 -8.46 -2.98 11.50
CA VAL A 56 -9.76 -3.30 12.10
C VAL A 56 -9.77 -4.71 12.67
N LEU A 57 -9.23 -5.69 11.96
CA LEU A 57 -9.11 -7.07 12.46
C LEU A 57 -8.20 -7.16 13.69
N ALA A 58 -7.07 -6.45 13.69
CA ALA A 58 -6.16 -6.42 14.84
C ALA A 58 -6.82 -5.77 16.07
N VAL A 59 -7.63 -4.73 15.89
CA VAL A 59 -8.42 -4.13 16.96
C VAL A 59 -9.43 -5.13 17.51
N TYR A 60 -10.16 -5.84 16.64
CA TYR A 60 -11.09 -6.89 17.07
C TYR A 60 -10.38 -7.98 17.87
N ASP A 61 -9.25 -8.49 17.40
CA ASP A 61 -8.49 -9.54 18.10
C ASP A 61 -7.97 -9.04 19.46
N ALA A 62 -7.53 -7.78 19.53
CA ALA A 62 -7.05 -7.19 20.78
C ALA A 62 -8.18 -7.00 21.81
N VAL A 63 -9.33 -6.48 21.38
CA VAL A 63 -10.45 -6.14 22.28
C VAL A 63 -11.26 -7.39 22.67
N CYS A 64 -11.59 -8.24 21.68
CA CYS A 64 -12.50 -9.37 21.90
C CYS A 64 -11.79 -10.67 22.30
N LYS A 65 -10.52 -10.84 21.87
CA LYS A 65 -9.75 -12.06 22.11
C LYS A 65 -8.53 -11.84 23.01
N CYS A 66 -8.31 -10.61 23.49
CA CYS A 66 -7.12 -10.24 24.28
C CYS A 66 -5.79 -10.64 23.60
N THR A 67 -5.77 -10.67 22.26
CA THR A 67 -4.61 -11.07 21.49
C THR A 67 -3.89 -9.82 20.96
N PRO A 68 -2.64 -9.58 21.35
CA PRO A 68 -1.90 -8.42 20.85
C PRO A 68 -1.58 -8.56 19.36
N SER A 69 -1.47 -7.42 18.67
CA SER A 69 -1.08 -7.39 17.26
C SER A 69 0.39 -7.78 17.11
N MET A 70 0.63 -9.02 16.71
CA MET A 70 1.98 -9.63 16.55
C MET A 70 2.30 -9.99 15.10
N THR A 71 1.30 -10.02 14.25
CA THR A 71 1.42 -10.47 12.86
C THR A 71 0.66 -9.57 11.91
N ARG A 72 1.06 -9.60 10.65
CA ARG A 72 0.36 -8.92 9.56
C ARG A 72 0.40 -9.77 8.30
N VAL A 73 -0.58 -9.62 7.42
CA VAL A 73 -0.49 -10.16 6.07
C VAL A 73 0.26 -9.16 5.20
N MET A 74 1.34 -9.63 4.56
CA MET A 74 2.12 -8.89 3.58
C MET A 74 2.01 -9.57 2.22
N THR A 75 1.96 -8.77 1.17
CA THR A 75 2.00 -9.24 -0.21
C THR A 75 3.45 -9.24 -0.69
N LEU A 76 3.98 -10.41 -1.03
CA LEU A 76 5.25 -10.53 -1.74
C LEU A 76 4.94 -10.73 -3.21
N THR A 77 5.50 -9.88 -4.07
CA THR A 77 5.18 -9.86 -5.49
C THR A 77 6.35 -9.30 -6.32
N GLY A 78 6.21 -9.36 -7.61
CA GLY A 78 7.21 -8.95 -8.58
C GLY A 78 7.68 -10.14 -9.42
N ASP A 79 8.29 -9.84 -10.54
CA ASP A 79 8.80 -10.84 -11.47
C ASP A 79 10.07 -11.55 -10.96
N ALA A 80 10.77 -10.95 -10.00
CA ALA A 80 11.89 -11.56 -9.32
C ALA A 80 11.50 -12.54 -8.20
N MET A 81 10.21 -12.65 -7.83
CA MET A 81 9.77 -13.57 -6.78
C MET A 81 9.54 -14.98 -7.30
N ALA A 82 10.14 -16.00 -6.64
CA ALA A 82 9.88 -17.40 -6.99
C ALA A 82 8.42 -17.81 -6.70
N GLN A 83 7.85 -17.35 -5.60
CA GLN A 83 6.46 -17.65 -5.20
C GLN A 83 5.71 -16.38 -4.77
N PRO A 84 5.15 -15.61 -5.72
CA PRO A 84 4.39 -14.40 -5.39
C PRO A 84 3.05 -14.76 -4.77
N GLN A 85 2.84 -14.35 -3.51
CA GLN A 85 1.56 -14.56 -2.77
C GLN A 85 1.49 -13.69 -1.52
N ASN A 86 0.42 -13.86 -0.74
CA ASN A 86 0.25 -13.24 0.57
C ASN A 86 0.79 -14.13 1.68
N TYR A 87 1.63 -13.58 2.54
CA TYR A 87 2.24 -14.26 3.68
C TYR A 87 1.77 -13.65 4.99
N LYS A 88 1.52 -14.48 6.00
CA LYS A 88 1.27 -14.02 7.37
C LYS A 88 2.62 -13.90 8.10
N VAL A 89 3.10 -12.68 8.24
CA VAL A 89 4.45 -12.35 8.72
C VAL A 89 4.39 -11.88 10.17
N ARG A 90 5.34 -12.29 10.99
CA ARG A 90 5.57 -11.74 12.33
C ARG A 90 6.32 -10.41 12.26
N PHE A 91 5.94 -9.46 13.09
CA PHE A 91 6.72 -8.23 13.21
C PHE A 91 8.12 -8.51 13.73
N GLY A 92 9.11 -7.83 13.19
CA GLY A 92 10.52 -8.03 13.53
C GLY A 92 11.25 -9.06 12.67
N MET A 93 10.55 -9.88 11.87
CA MET A 93 11.18 -10.74 10.87
C MET A 93 11.87 -9.85 9.82
N SER A 94 13.12 -10.15 9.47
CA SER A 94 13.83 -9.42 8.42
C SER A 94 13.23 -9.72 7.03
N HIS A 95 13.42 -8.80 6.09
CA HIS A 95 13.01 -9.08 4.72
C HIS A 95 13.83 -10.23 4.09
N ALA A 96 15.08 -10.45 4.55
CA ALA A 96 15.89 -11.59 4.12
C ALA A 96 15.27 -12.93 4.54
N GLU A 97 14.95 -13.09 5.82
CA GLU A 97 14.26 -14.28 6.33
C GLU A 97 12.91 -14.49 5.63
N LEU A 98 12.17 -13.40 5.41
CA LEU A 98 10.87 -13.47 4.74
C LEU A 98 10.99 -13.95 3.28
N LEU A 99 12.01 -13.49 2.56
CA LEU A 99 12.30 -13.94 1.20
C LEU A 99 12.71 -15.43 1.17
N GLU A 100 13.55 -15.86 2.11
CA GLU A 100 13.97 -17.25 2.23
C GLU A 100 12.77 -18.18 2.48
N GLU A 101 11.91 -17.85 3.43
CA GLU A 101 10.67 -18.59 3.73
C GLU A 101 9.68 -18.59 2.55
N ALA A 102 9.74 -17.58 1.70
CA ALA A 102 8.89 -17.46 0.51
C ALA A 102 9.46 -18.18 -0.72
N GLY A 103 10.51 -18.99 -0.57
CA GLY A 103 11.14 -19.72 -1.67
C GLY A 103 12.20 -18.93 -2.42
N GLY A 104 12.58 -17.75 -1.94
CA GLY A 104 13.65 -16.93 -2.50
C GLY A 104 13.27 -16.13 -3.74
N LEU A 105 14.30 -15.61 -4.39
CA LEU A 105 14.21 -14.94 -5.67
C LEU A 105 14.44 -15.94 -6.82
N VAL A 106 14.04 -15.57 -8.03
CA VAL A 106 14.41 -16.31 -9.25
C VAL A 106 15.94 -16.25 -9.50
N GLU A 107 16.45 -17.06 -10.40
CA GLU A 107 17.90 -17.17 -10.67
C GLU A 107 18.53 -15.83 -11.10
N GLU A 108 17.82 -15.01 -11.82
CA GLU A 108 18.25 -13.68 -12.25
C GLU A 108 18.43 -12.71 -11.07
N GLY A 109 17.80 -13.02 -9.92
CA GLY A 109 17.81 -12.14 -8.76
C GLY A 109 16.91 -10.94 -8.91
N ALA A 110 17.09 -9.92 -8.06
CA ALA A 110 16.34 -8.67 -8.11
C ALA A 110 17.29 -7.48 -8.20
N GLU A 111 17.12 -6.66 -9.23
CA GLU A 111 17.80 -5.35 -9.34
C GLU A 111 17.19 -4.31 -8.41
N LYS A 112 15.87 -4.38 -8.21
CA LYS A 112 15.15 -3.41 -7.38
C LYS A 112 14.20 -4.10 -6.42
N ILE A 113 14.33 -3.76 -5.14
CA ILE A 113 13.44 -4.23 -4.10
C ILE A 113 12.78 -3.01 -3.43
N ILE A 114 11.44 -3.02 -3.37
CA ILE A 114 10.63 -1.94 -2.83
C ILE A 114 9.86 -2.46 -1.62
N SER A 115 10.07 -1.84 -0.47
CA SER A 115 9.24 -2.06 0.71
C SER A 115 7.99 -1.19 0.60
N GLY A 116 6.84 -1.81 0.42
CA GLY A 116 5.56 -1.17 0.14
C GLY A 116 5.07 -1.41 -1.29
N GLY A 117 4.09 -0.63 -1.71
CA GLY A 117 3.55 -0.69 -3.07
C GLY A 117 4.38 0.12 -4.08
N PRO A 118 4.18 -0.10 -5.40
CA PRO A 118 4.98 0.53 -6.46
C PRO A 118 4.87 2.05 -6.49
N MET A 119 3.79 2.64 -5.96
CA MET A 119 3.54 4.09 -5.99
C MET A 119 3.99 4.81 -4.72
N MET A 120 3.96 4.15 -3.57
CA MET A 120 4.18 4.75 -2.26
C MET A 120 5.28 4.06 -1.44
N GLY A 121 5.81 2.95 -1.94
CA GLY A 121 6.92 2.23 -1.31
C GLY A 121 8.25 2.96 -1.53
N PHE A 122 9.25 2.53 -0.82
CA PHE A 122 10.62 3.02 -0.94
C PHE A 122 11.57 1.87 -1.25
N GLY A 123 12.56 2.17 -2.10
CA GLY A 123 13.61 1.21 -2.45
C GLY A 123 14.46 0.86 -1.22
N ILE A 124 14.74 -0.41 -1.03
CA ILE A 124 15.64 -0.90 0.02
C ILE A 124 16.82 -1.62 -0.63
N PHE A 125 18.00 -1.45 -0.04
CA PHE A 125 19.24 -2.10 -0.46
C PHE A 125 19.79 -3.06 0.61
N ASP A 126 19.24 -3.01 1.83
CA ASP A 126 19.56 -3.94 2.91
C ASP A 126 18.30 -4.73 3.30
N LEU A 127 18.38 -6.04 3.15
CA LEU A 127 17.29 -6.97 3.49
C LEU A 127 17.23 -7.33 4.97
N ASN A 128 18.21 -6.92 5.78
CA ASN A 128 18.16 -7.11 7.23
C ASN A 128 17.19 -6.15 7.93
N VAL A 129 16.58 -5.22 7.19
CA VAL A 129 15.55 -4.34 7.72
C VAL A 129 14.33 -5.17 8.17
N PRO A 130 13.88 -5.00 9.43
CA PRO A 130 12.77 -5.78 9.96
C PRO A 130 11.42 -5.32 9.45
N THR A 131 10.49 -6.25 9.34
CA THR A 131 9.08 -5.96 9.08
C THR A 131 8.44 -5.26 10.28
N THR A 132 7.58 -4.30 10.02
CA THR A 132 6.91 -3.47 11.02
C THR A 132 5.37 -3.56 10.90
N LYS A 133 4.66 -2.93 11.80
CA LYS A 133 3.19 -2.82 11.75
C LYS A 133 2.67 -2.11 10.48
N THR A 134 3.50 -1.30 9.84
CA THR A 134 3.16 -0.56 8.62
C THR A 134 3.57 -1.28 7.34
N SER A 135 4.40 -2.33 7.43
CA SER A 135 4.83 -3.11 6.27
C SER A 135 3.64 -3.80 5.61
N SER A 136 3.39 -3.53 4.34
CA SER A 136 2.21 -4.02 3.61
C SER A 136 2.56 -4.92 2.43
N ALA A 137 3.71 -4.68 1.81
CA ALA A 137 4.16 -5.43 0.65
C ALA A 137 5.70 -5.42 0.54
N LEU A 138 6.22 -6.38 -0.20
CA LEU A 138 7.58 -6.39 -0.73
C LEU A 138 7.48 -6.68 -2.22
N LEU A 139 7.95 -5.75 -3.03
CA LEU A 139 7.97 -5.85 -4.50
C LEU A 139 9.41 -6.03 -4.96
N CYS A 140 9.68 -7.18 -5.59
CA CYS A 140 11.00 -7.54 -6.11
C CYS A 140 10.95 -7.56 -7.64
N LEU A 141 11.76 -6.73 -8.28
CA LEU A 141 11.80 -6.57 -9.73
C LEU A 141 13.14 -7.06 -10.27
N THR A 142 13.11 -7.86 -11.33
CA THR A 142 14.32 -8.34 -12.03
C THR A 142 15.04 -7.20 -12.73
N HIS A 143 14.32 -6.14 -13.10
CA HIS A 143 14.85 -5.02 -13.85
C HIS A 143 14.34 -3.67 -13.33
N ASP A 144 15.19 -2.64 -13.33
CA ASP A 144 14.80 -1.26 -12.99
C ASP A 144 14.72 -0.38 -14.22
N ASP A 145 13.62 -0.47 -14.98
CA ASP A 145 13.36 0.33 -16.17
C ASP A 145 13.56 1.85 -15.97
N VAL A 146 13.39 2.32 -14.73
CA VAL A 146 13.54 3.74 -14.40
C VAL A 146 15.02 4.12 -14.32
N ALA A 147 15.86 3.25 -13.75
CA ALA A 147 17.31 3.48 -13.67
C ALA A 147 17.95 3.48 -15.06
N ASP A 148 17.45 2.64 -15.97
CA ASP A 148 17.96 2.53 -17.32
C ASP A 148 17.45 3.61 -18.28
N SER A 149 16.41 4.32 -17.87
CA SER A 149 15.84 5.39 -18.71
C SER A 149 16.76 6.58 -18.79
N GLN A 150 17.12 6.97 -20.01
CA GLN A 150 17.91 8.19 -20.24
C GLN A 150 17.04 9.43 -19.97
N PRO A 151 17.50 10.38 -19.14
CA PRO A 151 16.78 11.63 -18.91
C PRO A 151 16.62 12.42 -20.21
N SER A 152 15.42 12.91 -20.48
CA SER A 152 15.14 13.77 -21.62
C SER A 152 14.57 15.12 -21.20
N ALA A 153 14.81 16.14 -22.01
CA ALA A 153 14.27 17.48 -21.76
C ALA A 153 12.74 17.46 -21.83
N CYS A 154 12.08 18.15 -20.91
CA CYS A 154 10.64 18.27 -20.90
C CYS A 154 10.13 19.10 -22.10
N ILE A 155 9.26 18.51 -22.92
CA ILE A 155 8.63 19.17 -24.10
C ILE A 155 7.47 20.11 -23.74
N ASN A 156 7.15 20.29 -22.48
CA ASN A 156 6.07 21.14 -21.95
C ASN A 156 4.66 20.83 -22.49
N CYS A 157 4.34 19.59 -22.84
CA CYS A 157 3.02 19.22 -23.37
C CYS A 157 1.87 19.24 -22.35
N GLY A 158 2.16 19.35 -21.03
CA GLY A 158 1.15 19.44 -19.96
C GLY A 158 0.42 18.15 -19.57
N ARG A 159 0.58 17.05 -20.31
CA ARG A 159 -0.14 15.78 -20.05
C ARG A 159 0.02 15.25 -18.63
N CYS A 160 1.21 15.39 -18.05
CA CYS A 160 1.46 14.97 -16.66
C CYS A 160 0.63 15.77 -15.64
N VAL A 161 0.37 17.06 -15.92
CA VAL A 161 -0.49 17.92 -15.08
C VAL A 161 -1.97 17.52 -15.23
N GLU A 162 -2.39 17.23 -16.46
CA GLU A 162 -3.80 16.83 -16.73
C GLU A 162 -4.19 15.52 -16.05
N VAL A 163 -3.29 14.52 -16.06
CA VAL A 163 -3.56 13.22 -15.43
C VAL A 163 -3.34 13.23 -13.92
N CYS A 164 -2.63 14.25 -13.38
CA CYS A 164 -2.34 14.32 -11.96
C CYS A 164 -3.59 14.67 -11.16
N PRO A 165 -4.02 13.83 -10.20
CA PRO A 165 -5.18 14.12 -9.36
C PRO A 165 -4.98 15.36 -8.48
N GLY A 166 -3.73 15.69 -8.12
CA GLY A 166 -3.35 16.89 -7.37
C GLY A 166 -3.07 18.10 -8.24
N ARG A 167 -3.07 17.95 -9.57
CA ARG A 167 -2.73 18.98 -10.56
C ARG A 167 -1.41 19.70 -10.25
N VAL A 168 -0.46 18.99 -9.68
CA VAL A 168 0.89 19.49 -9.49
C VAL A 168 1.63 19.53 -10.82
N VAL A 169 2.70 20.31 -10.92
CA VAL A 169 3.53 20.43 -12.11
C VAL A 169 4.78 19.55 -11.92
N PRO A 170 4.79 18.27 -12.35
CA PRO A 170 5.86 17.33 -12.02
C PRO A 170 7.25 17.78 -12.45
N LYS A 171 7.35 18.55 -13.53
CA LYS A 171 8.65 19.05 -14.01
C LYS A 171 9.32 20.06 -13.07
N LEU A 172 8.59 20.59 -12.09
CA LEU A 172 9.10 21.57 -11.11
C LEU A 172 9.43 20.91 -9.75
N LEU A 173 9.15 19.62 -9.61
CA LEU A 173 9.48 18.81 -8.46
C LEU A 173 10.86 18.17 -8.61
#